data_397aaf5f5038f059df42344ed9e0682b
#
_entry.id   397aaf5f5038f059df42344ed9e0682b
#
_cell.length_a   1.000
_cell.length_b   1.000
_cell.length_c   1.000
_cell.angle_alpha   90.00
_cell.angle_beta   90.00
_cell.angle_gamma   90.00
#
_symmetry.space_group_name_H-M   'P 1'
#
loop_
_entity.id
_entity.type
_entity.pdbx_description
1 polymer ?
#
loop_
_entity_poly.entity_id
_entity_poly.type
_entity_poly.pdbx_seq_one_letter_code
_entity_poly.pdbx_strand_id
1 'polypeptide(L)'
;MRSAPLFVLGMWRSGTSLLYALLNQHPQIGLMYEGELAVLRSLFWIPGGKSDWAQRWNFWNSALDRHQIALDQAPKDVRRLPDAIRSIYRQHAAGKGATVWGCKSPNYYDFLPWLAEMFPAAQFIVIWRDPADVCRSILRAAEKDTWFRKRGVPHRALFGLRRMKLDCDRLQQQGIAIHEIEYEELVQNPSAVMKAICAFIDVPFDPRMTSLEGADRSAIYDGEHHSGVKGGKIARKENRPEVLPPAFKAKIERYTRLWRRDSHGSWPPGPRMEEGNTPGWFETTTDQLGFRAMRAFDALTAFIYCFVPIRLLENYRRAKTRNFEQQQKQDVRLL
;
A
#
# COMPACT_ATOMS: atom_id res chain seq x y z
N MET A 1 -3.30 0.51 24.79
CA MET A 1 -3.40 0.33 23.32
C MET A 1 -4.46 1.27 22.80
N ARG A 2 -4.21 1.97 21.70
CA ARG A 2 -5.15 2.95 21.10
C ARG A 2 -6.44 2.30 20.64
N SER A 3 -7.51 3.07 20.60
CA SER A 3 -8.83 2.61 20.11
C SER A 3 -8.85 2.47 18.58
N ALA A 4 -8.16 3.35 17.87
CA ALA A 4 -8.17 3.46 16.42
C ALA A 4 -6.85 2.97 15.77
N PRO A 5 -6.91 2.37 14.57
CA PRO A 5 -5.73 1.92 13.84
C PRO A 5 -5.01 3.07 13.12
N LEU A 6 -3.72 2.84 12.87
CA LEU A 6 -2.91 3.61 11.94
C LEU A 6 -2.71 2.81 10.64
N PHE A 7 -3.11 3.38 9.52
CA PHE A 7 -2.84 2.80 8.20
C PHE A 7 -1.80 3.62 7.45
N VAL A 8 -0.79 2.94 6.92
CA VAL A 8 0.25 3.53 6.07
C VAL A 8 0.10 2.99 4.67
N LEU A 9 -0.13 3.87 3.72
CA LEU A 9 -0.35 3.51 2.33
C LEU A 9 0.32 4.49 1.37
N GLY A 10 0.37 4.09 0.14
CA GLY A 10 0.96 4.81 -0.99
C GLY A 10 1.01 3.87 -2.18
N MET A 11 1.22 4.37 -3.39
CA MET A 11 1.34 3.51 -4.56
C MET A 11 2.57 2.62 -4.46
N TRP A 12 2.56 1.50 -5.12
CA TRP A 12 3.76 0.66 -5.28
C TRP A 12 4.95 1.52 -5.68
N ARG A 13 6.08 1.29 -5.09
CA ARG A 13 7.34 2.01 -5.35
C ARG A 13 7.36 3.48 -4.89
N SER A 14 6.37 3.93 -4.12
CA SER A 14 6.36 5.27 -3.51
C SER A 14 7.18 5.40 -2.22
N GLY A 15 7.83 4.33 -1.74
CA GLY A 15 8.63 4.40 -0.52
C GLY A 15 7.94 3.93 0.75
N THR A 16 6.77 3.28 0.64
CA THR A 16 6.01 2.77 1.80
C THR A 16 6.82 1.83 2.70
N SER A 17 7.75 1.03 2.15
CA SER A 17 8.62 0.15 2.94
C SER A 17 9.70 0.90 3.71
N LEU A 18 10.23 2.00 3.15
CA LEU A 18 11.11 2.90 3.88
C LEU A 18 10.39 3.53 5.05
N LEU A 19 9.23 4.12 4.79
CA LEU A 19 8.40 4.74 5.82
C LEU A 19 8.05 3.76 6.93
N TYR A 20 7.67 2.53 6.58
CA TYR A 20 7.41 1.46 7.55
C TYR A 20 8.63 1.17 8.44
N ALA A 21 9.82 1.01 7.82
CA ALA A 21 11.04 0.71 8.55
C ALA A 21 11.42 1.83 9.53
N LEU A 22 11.18 3.09 9.16
CA LEU A 22 11.43 4.23 10.03
C LEU A 22 10.41 4.29 11.18
N LEU A 23 9.11 4.15 10.88
CA LEU A 23 8.03 4.18 11.87
C LEU A 23 8.16 3.07 12.92
N ASN A 24 8.45 1.84 12.49
CA ASN A 24 8.51 0.68 13.38
C ASN A 24 9.73 0.66 14.31
N GLN A 25 10.64 1.65 14.24
CA GLN A 25 11.69 1.86 15.23
C GLN A 25 11.15 2.55 16.50
N HIS A 26 10.01 3.22 16.39
CA HIS A 26 9.39 3.86 17.54
C HIS A 26 8.80 2.80 18.51
N PRO A 27 9.10 2.86 19.83
CA PRO A 27 8.69 1.80 20.76
C PRO A 27 7.17 1.68 20.92
N GLN A 28 6.44 2.77 20.66
CA GLN A 28 4.97 2.77 20.75
C GLN A 28 4.28 2.39 19.42
N ILE A 29 5.01 2.17 18.31
CA ILE A 29 4.43 1.88 17.01
C ILE A 29 4.69 0.41 16.64
N GLY A 30 3.62 -0.35 16.44
CA GLY A 30 3.67 -1.75 16.01
C GLY A 30 2.80 -1.99 14.79
N LEU A 31 3.28 -1.59 13.60
CA LEU A 31 2.59 -1.81 12.35
C LEU A 31 2.89 -3.20 11.78
N MET A 32 1.86 -3.88 11.29
CA MET A 32 2.04 -5.08 10.49
C MET A 32 2.48 -4.72 9.07
N TYR A 33 3.46 -5.43 8.54
CA TYR A 33 3.92 -5.24 7.17
C TYR A 33 3.05 -6.04 6.20
N GLU A 34 2.30 -5.36 5.32
CA GLU A 34 1.48 -5.95 4.24
C GLU A 34 0.56 -7.12 4.69
N GLY A 35 -0.03 -7.00 5.88
CA GLY A 35 -0.97 -7.99 6.40
C GLY A 35 -2.28 -8.11 5.61
N GLU A 36 -2.60 -7.14 4.79
CA GLU A 36 -3.62 -7.06 3.73
C GLU A 36 -4.99 -7.71 4.06
N LEU A 37 -5.37 -7.75 5.34
CA LEU A 37 -6.62 -8.40 5.76
C LEU A 37 -7.87 -7.75 5.14
N ALA A 38 -7.79 -6.47 4.77
CA ALA A 38 -8.89 -5.77 4.12
C ALA A 38 -9.26 -6.36 2.75
N VAL A 39 -8.32 -7.03 2.05
CA VAL A 39 -8.61 -7.70 0.77
C VAL A 39 -9.59 -8.87 0.94
N LEU A 40 -9.80 -9.33 2.17
CA LEU A 40 -10.75 -10.40 2.49
C LEU A 40 -12.20 -9.91 2.60
N ARG A 41 -12.47 -8.63 2.32
CA ARG A 41 -13.80 -8.03 2.35
C ARG A 41 -14.85 -8.90 1.67
N SER A 42 -14.56 -9.41 0.49
CA SER A 42 -15.46 -10.24 -0.29
C SER A 42 -15.94 -11.50 0.45
N LEU A 43 -15.12 -12.07 1.34
CA LEU A 43 -15.46 -13.25 2.10
C LEU A 43 -16.50 -13.00 3.21
N PHE A 44 -16.73 -11.75 3.58
CA PHE A 44 -17.69 -11.33 4.61
C PHE A 44 -19.00 -10.82 4.02
N TRP A 45 -19.08 -10.68 2.71
CA TRP A 45 -20.22 -10.08 2.03
C TRP A 45 -21.27 -11.10 1.57
N ILE A 46 -21.05 -12.39 1.78
CA ILE A 46 -22.00 -13.42 1.36
C ILE A 46 -23.22 -13.41 2.30
N PRO A 47 -24.38 -12.88 1.87
CA PRO A 47 -25.60 -12.93 2.66
C PRO A 47 -25.98 -14.40 2.87
N GLY A 48 -26.17 -14.80 4.12
CA GLY A 48 -26.53 -16.18 4.46
C GLY A 48 -25.41 -17.19 4.36
N GLY A 49 -24.20 -16.77 4.02
CA GLY A 49 -23.01 -17.62 4.05
C GLY A 49 -22.70 -18.02 5.47
N LYS A 50 -23.28 -19.12 5.93
CA LYS A 50 -22.78 -19.92 7.04
C LYS A 50 -21.46 -20.61 6.65
N SER A 51 -20.56 -19.90 5.97
CA SER A 51 -19.20 -20.39 5.84
C SER A 51 -18.68 -20.47 7.26
N ASP A 52 -18.40 -21.67 7.67
CA ASP A 52 -17.83 -22.00 8.95
C ASP A 52 -16.72 -21.00 9.27
N TRP A 53 -16.79 -20.39 10.45
CA TRP A 53 -15.78 -19.45 10.93
C TRP A 53 -14.38 -20.06 10.84
N ALA A 54 -14.25 -21.35 11.11
CA ALA A 54 -13.00 -22.10 10.97
C ALA A 54 -12.44 -22.06 9.53
N GLN A 55 -13.28 -22.12 8.51
CA GLN A 55 -12.83 -22.03 7.10
C GLN A 55 -12.34 -20.62 6.76
N ARG A 56 -13.03 -19.57 7.21
CA ARG A 56 -12.59 -18.19 7.02
C ARG A 56 -11.28 -17.92 7.73
N TRP A 57 -11.16 -18.47 8.92
CA TRP A 57 -9.97 -18.37 9.75
C TRP A 57 -8.79 -19.12 9.10
N ASN A 58 -8.97 -20.33 8.61
CA ASN A 58 -7.94 -21.07 7.88
C ASN A 58 -7.49 -20.35 6.62
N PHE A 59 -8.42 -19.69 5.93
CA PHE A 59 -8.06 -18.85 4.79
C PHE A 59 -7.20 -17.66 5.20
N TRP A 60 -7.48 -17.03 6.33
CA TRP A 60 -6.66 -15.97 6.89
C TRP A 60 -5.31 -16.46 7.36
N ASN A 61 -5.27 -17.61 8.02
CA ASN A 61 -4.03 -18.24 8.45
C ASN A 61 -3.10 -18.48 7.28
N SER A 62 -3.59 -18.99 6.16
CA SER A 62 -2.78 -19.18 4.96
C SER A 62 -2.23 -17.87 4.41
N ALA A 63 -2.86 -16.73 4.73
CA ALA A 63 -2.35 -15.41 4.43
C ALA A 63 -1.38 -14.88 5.47
N LEU A 64 -1.48 -15.32 6.71
CA LEU A 64 -0.76 -14.85 7.89
C LEU A 64 0.47 -15.70 8.22
N ASP A 65 0.52 -16.97 7.80
CA ASP A 65 1.72 -17.82 7.85
C ASP A 65 2.96 -17.11 7.30
N ARG A 66 2.72 -16.24 6.32
CA ARG A 66 3.72 -15.38 5.72
C ARG A 66 4.31 -14.35 6.70
N HIS A 67 3.60 -14.01 7.76
CA HIS A 67 3.98 -12.99 8.74
C HIS A 67 4.38 -13.56 10.09
N GLN A 68 4.51 -14.89 10.19
CA GLN A 68 4.89 -15.60 11.41
C GLN A 68 4.02 -15.22 12.63
N ILE A 69 2.75 -14.94 12.41
CA ILE A 69 1.82 -14.64 13.50
C ILE A 69 1.34 -15.95 14.06
N ALA A 70 1.66 -16.21 15.33
CA ALA A 70 1.08 -17.32 16.07
C ALA A 70 -0.43 -17.08 16.25
N LEU A 71 -1.25 -17.88 15.59
CA LEU A 71 -2.70 -17.71 15.51
C LEU A 71 -3.48 -18.62 16.46
N ASP A 72 -2.81 -19.36 17.31
CA ASP A 72 -3.37 -20.15 18.40
C ASP A 72 -4.20 -19.32 19.39
N GLN A 73 -4.02 -17.98 19.40
CA GLN A 73 -4.78 -17.01 20.19
C GLN A 73 -5.86 -16.27 19.41
N ALA A 74 -6.21 -16.71 18.22
CA ALA A 74 -7.24 -16.04 17.46
C ALA A 74 -8.58 -16.03 18.18
N PRO A 75 -9.26 -14.89 18.23
CA PRO A 75 -10.54 -14.81 18.89
C PRO A 75 -11.56 -15.71 18.16
N LYS A 76 -12.02 -16.75 18.83
CA LYS A 76 -12.96 -17.74 18.27
C LYS A 76 -14.33 -17.13 17.94
N ASP A 77 -14.61 -15.93 18.45
CA ASP A 77 -15.95 -15.31 18.42
C ASP A 77 -16.06 -14.12 17.47
N VAL A 78 -15.01 -13.82 16.68
CA VAL A 78 -15.04 -12.68 15.76
C VAL A 78 -15.82 -13.01 14.50
N ARG A 79 -16.98 -12.38 14.33
CA ARG A 79 -17.89 -12.60 13.18
C ARG A 79 -17.79 -11.51 12.12
N ARG A 80 -17.16 -10.38 12.42
CA ARG A 80 -17.07 -9.21 11.54
C ARG A 80 -15.63 -8.94 11.15
N LEU A 81 -15.39 -8.60 9.90
CA LEU A 81 -14.04 -8.31 9.40
C LEU A 81 -13.33 -7.17 10.16
N PRO A 82 -13.99 -6.03 10.50
CA PRO A 82 -13.33 -4.98 11.29
C PRO A 82 -12.81 -5.48 12.65
N ASP A 83 -13.55 -6.36 13.30
CA ASP A 83 -13.17 -6.92 14.61
C ASP A 83 -11.99 -7.88 14.48
N ALA A 84 -11.96 -8.66 13.41
CA ALA A 84 -10.83 -9.53 13.09
C ALA A 84 -9.56 -8.72 12.77
N ILE A 85 -9.66 -7.69 11.93
CA ILE A 85 -8.55 -6.78 11.62
C ILE A 85 -8.03 -6.13 12.92
N ARG A 86 -8.94 -5.62 13.75
CA ARG A 86 -8.60 -5.01 15.04
C ARG A 86 -7.87 -6.00 15.94
N SER A 87 -8.39 -7.20 16.08
CA SER A 87 -7.79 -8.22 16.95
C SER A 87 -6.38 -8.59 16.50
N ILE A 88 -6.20 -8.92 15.22
CA ILE A 88 -4.92 -9.37 14.66
C ILE A 88 -3.86 -8.27 14.71
N TYR A 89 -4.20 -7.05 14.30
CA TYR A 89 -3.21 -5.96 14.28
C TYR A 89 -2.85 -5.50 15.70
N ARG A 90 -3.82 -5.52 16.64
CA ARG A 90 -3.53 -5.22 18.05
C ARG A 90 -2.66 -6.28 18.69
N GLN A 91 -2.89 -7.55 18.40
CA GLN A 91 -2.05 -8.65 18.90
C GLN A 91 -0.62 -8.54 18.37
N HIS A 92 -0.45 -8.22 17.08
CA HIS A 92 0.87 -7.95 16.49
C HIS A 92 1.58 -6.79 17.20
N ALA A 93 0.90 -5.67 17.43
CA ALA A 93 1.45 -4.53 18.14
C ALA A 93 1.78 -4.85 19.61
N ALA A 94 0.91 -5.61 20.29
CA ALA A 94 1.13 -6.04 21.67
C ALA A 94 2.36 -6.93 21.82
N GLY A 95 2.62 -7.82 20.86
CA GLY A 95 3.83 -8.65 20.81
C GLY A 95 5.13 -7.82 20.72
N LYS A 96 5.04 -6.56 20.27
CA LYS A 96 6.13 -5.58 20.28
C LYS A 96 6.11 -4.63 21.48
N GLY A 97 5.16 -4.76 22.40
CA GLY A 97 4.94 -3.81 23.49
C GLY A 97 4.39 -2.45 23.03
N ALA A 98 3.93 -2.35 21.77
CA ALA A 98 3.48 -1.10 21.17
C ALA A 98 2.01 -0.79 21.47
N THR A 99 1.67 0.50 21.49
CA THR A 99 0.30 1.00 21.76
C THR A 99 -0.42 1.46 20.49
N VAL A 100 0.31 1.92 19.47
CA VAL A 100 -0.19 2.26 18.14
C VAL A 100 -0.14 1.00 17.28
N TRP A 101 -1.28 0.60 16.77
CA TRP A 101 -1.45 -0.61 16.00
C TRP A 101 -2.03 -0.30 14.61
N GLY A 102 -1.76 -1.15 13.65
CA GLY A 102 -2.28 -0.98 12.29
C GLY A 102 -1.49 -1.76 11.26
N CYS A 103 -1.50 -1.30 10.04
CA CYS A 103 -0.85 -2.00 8.94
C CYS A 103 -0.30 -1.02 7.90
N LYS A 104 0.85 -1.37 7.36
CA LYS A 104 1.37 -0.77 6.13
C LYS A 104 1.08 -1.70 4.95
N SER A 105 0.34 -1.21 3.96
CA SER A 105 0.19 -1.91 2.69
C SER A 105 0.02 -0.95 1.52
N PRO A 106 0.84 -1.09 0.45
CA PRO A 106 0.63 -0.31 -0.76
C PRO A 106 -0.68 -0.70 -1.46
N ASN A 107 -1.15 -1.93 -1.33
CA ASN A 107 -2.41 -2.37 -1.95
C ASN A 107 -3.65 -1.72 -1.33
N TYR A 108 -3.51 -1.06 -0.18
CA TYR A 108 -4.62 -0.35 0.46
C TYR A 108 -5.05 0.92 -0.28
N TYR A 109 -4.33 1.36 -1.30
CA TYR A 109 -4.80 2.43 -2.17
C TYR A 109 -6.18 2.14 -2.80
N ASP A 110 -6.48 0.86 -3.07
CA ASP A 110 -7.78 0.42 -3.60
C ASP A 110 -8.87 0.33 -2.52
N PHE A 111 -8.49 0.30 -1.25
CA PHE A 111 -9.37 0.03 -0.11
C PHE A 111 -9.55 1.22 0.82
N LEU A 112 -8.91 2.36 0.53
CA LEU A 112 -8.90 3.52 1.42
C LEU A 112 -10.29 3.98 1.87
N PRO A 113 -11.29 4.19 0.99
CA PRO A 113 -12.62 4.61 1.41
C PRO A 113 -13.30 3.59 2.33
N TRP A 114 -13.04 2.33 2.06
CA TRP A 114 -13.66 1.24 2.79
C TRP A 114 -12.99 1.00 4.15
N LEU A 115 -11.68 1.23 4.25
CA LEU A 115 -10.98 1.26 5.53
C LEU A 115 -11.49 2.40 6.42
N ALA A 116 -11.74 3.58 5.83
CA ALA A 116 -12.31 4.71 6.53
C ALA A 116 -13.75 4.43 7.02
N GLU A 117 -14.57 3.76 6.22
CA GLU A 117 -15.90 3.30 6.62
C GLU A 117 -15.86 2.30 7.78
N MET A 118 -14.95 1.32 7.71
CA MET A 118 -14.79 0.31 8.78
C MET A 118 -14.23 0.89 10.08
N PHE A 119 -13.37 1.89 9.95
CA PHE A 119 -12.66 2.51 11.06
C PHE A 119 -12.74 4.04 10.95
N PRO A 120 -13.89 4.65 11.26
CA PRO A 120 -14.07 6.10 11.08
C PRO A 120 -13.09 6.97 11.89
N ALA A 121 -12.55 6.43 12.97
CA ALA A 121 -11.54 7.10 13.80
C ALA A 121 -10.09 6.71 13.41
N ALA A 122 -9.89 5.97 12.32
CA ALA A 122 -8.55 5.62 11.86
C ALA A 122 -7.74 6.85 11.45
N GLN A 123 -6.43 6.77 11.64
CA GLN A 123 -5.47 7.73 11.11
C GLN A 123 -4.79 7.10 9.89
N PHE A 124 -4.63 7.89 8.84
CA PHE A 124 -4.00 7.44 7.59
C PHE A 124 -2.76 8.28 7.32
N ILE A 125 -1.63 7.64 7.03
CA ILE A 125 -0.45 8.28 6.47
C ILE A 125 -0.33 7.84 5.02
N VAL A 126 -0.34 8.80 4.10
CA VAL A 126 -0.27 8.56 2.66
C VAL A 126 1.04 9.13 2.15
N ILE A 127 1.90 8.25 1.62
CA ILE A 127 3.16 8.67 1.00
C ILE A 127 3.00 8.79 -0.51
N TRP A 128 3.30 9.98 -1.00
CA TRP A 128 3.33 10.33 -2.40
C TRP A 128 4.76 10.30 -2.95
N ARG A 129 4.87 10.04 -4.21
CA ARG A 129 6.12 10.13 -4.96
C ARG A 129 5.81 10.57 -6.38
N ASP A 130 6.76 11.26 -7.02
CA ASP A 130 6.64 11.65 -8.42
C ASP A 130 6.17 10.48 -9.29
N PRO A 131 5.07 10.63 -10.06
CA PRO A 131 4.51 9.55 -10.87
C PRO A 131 5.48 8.97 -11.90
N ALA A 132 6.36 9.81 -12.46
CA ALA A 132 7.38 9.34 -13.41
C ALA A 132 8.42 8.46 -12.69
N ASP A 133 8.81 8.82 -11.47
CA ASP A 133 9.74 8.02 -10.66
C ASP A 133 9.10 6.72 -10.17
N VAL A 134 7.82 6.72 -9.83
CA VAL A 134 7.06 5.50 -9.55
C VAL A 134 7.10 4.57 -10.77
N CYS A 135 6.77 5.09 -11.95
CA CYS A 135 6.75 4.30 -13.19
C CYS A 135 8.13 3.79 -13.58
N ARG A 136 9.18 4.63 -13.51
CA ARG A 136 10.58 4.20 -13.73
C ARG A 136 10.97 3.08 -12.76
N SER A 137 10.61 3.21 -11.48
CA SER A 137 10.91 2.21 -10.47
C SER A 137 10.16 0.89 -10.70
N ILE A 138 8.94 0.93 -11.25
CA ILE A 138 8.18 -0.26 -11.64
C ILE A 138 8.83 -0.94 -12.84
N LEU A 139 9.21 -0.17 -13.88
CA LEU A 139 9.87 -0.73 -15.06
C LEU A 139 11.19 -1.42 -14.72
N ARG A 140 12.00 -0.80 -13.87
CA ARG A 140 13.23 -1.44 -13.34
C ARG A 140 12.95 -2.72 -12.56
N ALA A 141 11.94 -2.69 -11.70
CA ALA A 141 11.55 -3.88 -10.95
C ALA A 141 11.07 -5.01 -11.89
N ALA A 142 10.45 -4.66 -13.02
CA ALA A 142 9.97 -5.60 -14.01
C ALA A 142 11.10 -6.37 -14.73
N GLU A 143 12.33 -5.87 -14.73
CA GLU A 143 13.48 -6.58 -15.30
C GLU A 143 13.76 -7.88 -14.55
N LYS A 144 13.57 -7.89 -13.25
CA LYS A 144 13.93 -8.97 -12.35
C LYS A 144 12.75 -9.63 -11.63
N ASP A 145 11.65 -8.92 -11.41
CA ASP A 145 10.48 -9.41 -10.72
C ASP A 145 9.33 -9.70 -11.69
N THR A 146 8.92 -10.97 -11.76
CA THR A 146 7.84 -11.44 -12.64
C THR A 146 6.50 -10.79 -12.35
N TRP A 147 6.25 -10.34 -11.11
CA TRP A 147 5.00 -9.66 -10.77
C TRP A 147 4.91 -8.29 -11.46
N PHE A 148 6.00 -7.52 -11.46
CA PHE A 148 6.05 -6.21 -12.13
C PHE A 148 6.11 -6.32 -13.65
N ARG A 149 6.54 -7.47 -14.21
CA ARG A 149 6.52 -7.72 -15.67
C ARG A 149 5.11 -7.82 -16.25
N LYS A 150 4.09 -8.02 -15.44
CA LYS A 150 2.72 -8.14 -15.94
C LYS A 150 2.34 -6.90 -16.72
N ARG A 151 1.86 -7.13 -17.95
CA ARG A 151 1.41 -6.07 -18.83
C ARG A 151 0.34 -5.22 -18.12
N GLY A 152 0.56 -3.93 -18.09
CA GLY A 152 -0.39 -2.99 -17.49
C GLY A 152 -0.08 -2.54 -16.07
N VAL A 153 0.88 -3.14 -15.34
CA VAL A 153 1.23 -2.70 -13.97
C VAL A 153 1.61 -1.22 -13.90
N PRO A 154 2.45 -0.65 -14.81
CA PRO A 154 2.74 0.78 -14.80
C PRO A 154 1.48 1.64 -15.04
N HIS A 155 0.59 1.22 -15.93
CA HIS A 155 -0.69 1.91 -16.16
C HIS A 155 -1.59 1.85 -14.94
N ARG A 156 -1.66 0.68 -14.28
CA ARG A 156 -2.42 0.52 -13.04
C ARG A 156 -1.88 1.41 -11.92
N ALA A 157 -0.57 1.62 -11.86
CA ALA A 157 0.03 2.53 -10.90
C ALA A 157 -0.45 3.98 -11.10
N LEU A 158 -0.51 4.47 -12.34
CA LEU A 158 -1.04 5.80 -12.65
C LEU A 158 -2.52 5.93 -12.28
N PHE A 159 -3.33 4.93 -12.62
CA PHE A 159 -4.74 4.89 -12.22
C PHE A 159 -4.90 4.86 -10.69
N GLY A 160 -4.08 4.06 -10.01
CA GLY A 160 -4.10 3.94 -8.56
C GLY A 160 -3.73 5.24 -7.85
N LEU A 161 -2.68 5.93 -8.33
CA LEU A 161 -2.30 7.24 -7.81
C LEU A 161 -3.45 8.25 -7.93
N ARG A 162 -4.06 8.36 -9.12
CA ARG A 162 -5.21 9.25 -9.32
C ARG A 162 -6.39 8.88 -8.41
N ARG A 163 -6.74 7.61 -8.36
CA ARG A 163 -7.83 7.13 -7.50
C ARG A 163 -7.57 7.46 -6.04
N MET A 164 -6.36 7.16 -5.56
CA MET A 164 -5.96 7.42 -4.18
C MET A 164 -6.05 8.91 -3.86
N LYS A 165 -5.62 9.81 -4.78
CA LYS A 165 -5.76 11.26 -4.56
C LYS A 165 -7.21 11.70 -4.44
N LEU A 166 -8.07 11.28 -5.37
CA LEU A 166 -9.50 11.59 -5.32
C LEU A 166 -10.17 11.05 -4.05
N ASP A 167 -9.77 9.85 -3.61
CA ASP A 167 -10.31 9.27 -2.37
C ASP A 167 -9.77 10.01 -1.13
N CYS A 168 -8.49 10.41 -1.10
CA CYS A 168 -7.94 11.23 -0.01
C CYS A 168 -8.68 12.57 0.10
N ASP A 169 -8.80 13.32 -1.00
CA ASP A 169 -9.46 14.63 -1.00
C ASP A 169 -10.90 14.53 -0.48
N ARG A 170 -11.66 13.53 -0.96
CA ARG A 170 -13.02 13.30 -0.51
C ARG A 170 -13.10 12.94 0.97
N LEU A 171 -12.24 12.06 1.45
CA LEU A 171 -12.25 11.62 2.84
C LEU A 171 -11.80 12.72 3.80
N GLN A 172 -10.82 13.55 3.42
CA GLN A 172 -10.43 14.72 4.20
C GLN A 172 -11.57 15.73 4.32
N GLN A 173 -12.34 15.96 3.24
CA GLN A 173 -13.57 16.77 3.29
C GLN A 173 -14.63 16.19 4.23
N GLN A 174 -14.63 14.88 4.42
CA GLN A 174 -15.52 14.18 5.39
C GLN A 174 -14.95 14.15 6.82
N GLY A 175 -13.82 14.80 7.07
CA GLY A 175 -13.19 14.86 8.39
C GLY A 175 -12.36 13.63 8.77
N ILE A 176 -12.07 12.74 7.83
CA ILE A 176 -11.16 11.61 8.09
C ILE A 176 -9.72 12.11 8.25
N ALA A 177 -9.05 11.65 9.28
CA ALA A 177 -7.68 12.06 9.60
C ALA A 177 -6.66 11.43 8.62
N ILE A 178 -6.20 12.21 7.64
CA ILE A 178 -5.21 11.81 6.64
C ILE A 178 -4.04 12.79 6.69
N HIS A 179 -2.82 12.26 6.85
CA HIS A 179 -1.57 13.00 6.77
C HIS A 179 -0.82 12.58 5.51
N GLU A 180 -0.65 13.51 4.59
CA GLU A 180 0.02 13.30 3.32
C GLU A 180 1.48 13.73 3.45
N ILE A 181 2.42 12.89 2.98
CA ILE A 181 3.85 13.16 2.97
C ILE A 181 4.44 12.88 1.58
N GLU A 182 5.55 13.52 1.26
CA GLU A 182 6.31 13.30 0.04
C GLU A 182 7.52 12.39 0.29
N TYR A 183 7.76 11.44 -0.61
CA TYR A 183 8.93 10.58 -0.56
C TYR A 183 10.24 11.38 -0.63
N GLU A 184 10.26 12.37 -1.48
CA GLU A 184 11.42 13.24 -1.70
C GLU A 184 11.77 14.01 -0.42
N GLU A 185 10.77 14.54 0.28
CA GLU A 185 10.97 15.22 1.56
C GLU A 185 11.39 14.24 2.66
N LEU A 186 10.78 13.07 2.72
CA LEU A 186 11.16 12.00 3.66
C LEU A 186 12.64 11.61 3.53
N VAL A 187 13.18 11.59 2.30
CA VAL A 187 14.58 11.24 2.03
C VAL A 187 15.52 12.41 2.32
N GLN A 188 15.08 13.65 2.05
CA GLN A 188 15.91 14.86 2.23
C GLN A 188 15.96 15.30 3.69
N ASN A 189 14.81 15.25 4.38
CA ASN A 189 14.65 15.73 5.74
C ASN A 189 13.81 14.77 6.61
N PRO A 190 14.31 13.54 6.86
CA PRO A 190 13.56 12.53 7.61
C PRO A 190 13.16 13.03 9.01
N SER A 191 13.98 13.87 9.63
CA SER A 191 13.68 14.40 10.97
C SER A 191 12.43 15.27 10.99
N ALA A 192 12.27 16.19 10.03
CA ALA A 192 11.09 17.04 9.96
C ALA A 192 9.83 16.23 9.68
N VAL A 193 9.90 15.30 8.70
CA VAL A 193 8.77 14.45 8.33
C VAL A 193 8.35 13.56 9.50
N MET A 194 9.31 12.93 10.20
CA MET A 194 8.98 12.07 11.35
C MET A 194 8.41 12.85 12.53
N LYS A 195 8.89 14.06 12.79
CA LYS A 195 8.29 14.95 13.81
C LYS A 195 6.83 15.28 13.47
N ALA A 196 6.54 15.63 12.23
CA ALA A 196 5.18 15.93 11.76
C ALA A 196 4.27 14.70 11.89
N ILE A 197 4.76 13.52 11.51
CA ILE A 197 4.01 12.27 11.69
C ILE A 197 3.75 11.98 13.17
N CYS A 198 4.76 12.11 14.03
CA CYS A 198 4.60 11.88 15.46
C CYS A 198 3.56 12.83 16.08
N ALA A 199 3.57 14.11 15.69
CA ALA A 199 2.56 15.07 16.10
C ALA A 199 1.16 14.67 15.60
N PHE A 200 1.03 14.23 14.34
CA PHE A 200 -0.24 13.79 13.76
C PHE A 200 -0.82 12.57 14.47
N ILE A 201 0.03 11.59 14.81
CA ILE A 201 -0.41 10.39 15.52
C ILE A 201 -0.32 10.52 17.04
N ASP A 202 -0.03 11.68 17.57
CA ASP A 202 0.07 11.98 19.01
C ASP A 202 0.97 10.98 19.76
N VAL A 203 2.25 10.88 19.36
CA VAL A 203 3.33 10.19 20.07
C VAL A 203 4.53 11.10 20.18
N PRO A 204 5.38 10.94 21.20
CA PRO A 204 6.64 11.66 21.28
C PRO A 204 7.54 11.33 20.09
N PHE A 205 8.31 12.30 19.61
CA PHE A 205 9.28 12.05 18.55
C PHE A 205 10.46 11.22 19.08
N ASP A 206 10.84 10.18 18.34
CA ASP A 206 12.01 9.35 18.64
C ASP A 206 13.08 9.54 17.55
N PRO A 207 14.30 10.01 17.89
CA PRO A 207 15.37 10.23 16.89
C PRO A 207 15.76 8.98 16.08
N ARG A 208 15.54 7.77 16.61
CA ARG A 208 15.81 6.51 15.87
C ARG A 208 15.03 6.43 14.57
N MET A 209 13.89 7.09 14.47
CA MET A 209 13.06 7.13 13.25
C MET A 209 13.70 7.90 12.10
N THR A 210 14.85 8.54 12.29
CA THR A 210 15.49 9.37 11.25
C THR A 210 16.54 8.61 10.42
N SER A 211 16.85 7.38 10.80
CA SER A 211 17.81 6.53 10.08
C SER A 211 17.30 5.10 10.02
N LEU A 212 17.94 4.27 9.22
CA LEU A 212 17.66 2.82 9.16
C LEU A 212 18.62 2.01 10.05
N GLU A 213 19.44 2.66 10.82
CA GLU A 213 20.34 2.01 11.76
C GLU A 213 19.51 1.38 12.90
N GLY A 214 19.72 0.09 13.14
CA GLY A 214 18.93 -0.66 14.14
C GLY A 214 17.48 -0.99 13.75
N ALA A 215 17.01 -0.56 12.57
CA ALA A 215 15.66 -0.86 12.12
C ALA A 215 15.46 -2.37 11.89
N ASP A 216 14.41 -2.94 12.49
CA ASP A 216 13.97 -4.29 12.16
C ASP A 216 13.37 -4.31 10.74
N ARG A 217 14.04 -5.02 9.84
CA ARG A 217 13.71 -5.15 8.42
C ARG A 217 13.33 -6.58 8.06
N SER A 218 13.20 -7.45 9.04
CA SER A 218 12.91 -8.88 8.85
C SER A 218 11.59 -9.13 8.14
N ALA A 219 10.58 -8.30 8.40
CA ALA A 219 9.28 -8.37 7.74
C ALA A 219 9.29 -7.90 6.27
N ILE A 220 10.33 -7.16 5.84
CA ILE A 220 10.42 -6.64 4.48
C ILE A 220 10.94 -7.75 3.57
N TYR A 221 10.19 -8.03 2.50
CA TYR A 221 10.53 -9.11 1.56
C TYR A 221 11.93 -8.98 0.97
N ASP A 222 12.57 -10.12 0.76
CA ASP A 222 13.81 -10.20 0.01
C ASP A 222 13.52 -9.96 -1.48
N GLY A 223 14.16 -8.95 -2.03
CA GLY A 223 14.04 -8.57 -3.42
C GLY A 223 14.93 -7.36 -3.69
N GLU A 224 15.54 -7.31 -4.87
CA GLU A 224 16.39 -6.18 -5.26
C GLU A 224 15.66 -4.83 -5.18
N HIS A 225 14.34 -4.86 -5.36
CA HIS A 225 13.52 -3.66 -5.27
C HIS A 225 13.44 -3.09 -3.84
N HIS A 226 13.83 -3.86 -2.82
CA HIS A 226 13.98 -3.44 -1.42
C HIS A 226 15.44 -3.25 -0.99
N SER A 227 16.40 -3.44 -1.88
CA SER A 227 17.85 -3.39 -1.58
C SER A 227 18.28 -2.11 -0.86
N GLY A 228 17.71 -0.95 -1.17
CA GLY A 228 18.01 0.31 -0.49
C GLY A 228 17.64 0.29 0.99
N VAL A 229 16.41 -0.13 1.30
CA VAL A 229 15.92 -0.23 2.67
C VAL A 229 16.65 -1.33 3.42
N LYS A 230 16.85 -2.50 2.81
CA LYS A 230 17.59 -3.62 3.41
C LYS A 230 19.08 -3.30 3.61
N GLY A 231 19.69 -2.51 2.72
CA GLY A 231 21.06 -2.02 2.85
C GLY A 231 21.26 -0.92 3.90
N GLY A 232 20.19 -0.51 4.60
CA GLY A 232 20.28 0.45 5.71
C GLY A 232 20.55 1.90 5.27
N LYS A 233 20.33 2.24 4.01
CA LYS A 233 20.59 3.59 3.50
C LYS A 233 19.28 4.29 3.12
N ILE A 234 19.05 5.46 3.71
CA ILE A 234 18.10 6.44 3.22
C ILE A 234 18.83 7.19 2.11
N ALA A 235 18.70 6.72 0.88
CA ALA A 235 19.34 7.37 -0.24
C ALA A 235 18.31 7.61 -1.34
N ARG A 236 18.31 8.82 -1.89
CA ARG A 236 17.74 9.06 -3.20
C ARG A 236 18.55 8.20 -4.17
N LYS A 237 17.94 7.16 -4.75
CA LYS A 237 18.62 6.47 -5.85
C LYS A 237 18.84 7.53 -6.92
N GLU A 238 20.11 7.79 -7.23
CA GLU A 238 20.47 8.69 -8.32
C GLU A 238 19.64 8.31 -9.55
N ASN A 239 19.02 9.31 -10.13
CA ASN A 239 18.24 9.15 -11.35
C ASN A 239 19.22 8.73 -12.45
N ARG A 240 19.43 7.43 -12.63
CA ARG A 240 19.95 6.96 -13.91
C ARG A 240 18.93 7.42 -14.96
N PRO A 241 19.39 8.03 -16.04
CA PRO A 241 18.51 8.55 -17.09
C PRO A 241 17.85 7.37 -17.84
N GLU A 242 16.92 6.71 -17.19
CA GLU A 242 16.04 5.77 -17.85
C GLU A 242 15.03 6.58 -18.64
N VAL A 243 15.15 6.52 -19.94
CA VAL A 243 14.23 7.17 -20.86
C VAL A 243 12.90 6.42 -20.82
N LEU A 244 11.91 7.04 -20.20
CA LEU A 244 10.53 6.54 -20.32
C LEU A 244 10.13 6.57 -21.81
N PRO A 245 9.47 5.51 -22.32
CA PRO A 245 8.95 5.54 -23.68
C PRO A 245 8.11 6.82 -23.90
N PRO A 246 8.27 7.54 -25.04
CA PRO A 246 7.62 8.84 -25.24
C PRO A 246 6.10 8.82 -25.03
N ALA A 247 5.42 7.78 -25.52
CA ALA A 247 3.97 7.60 -25.33
C ALA A 247 3.60 7.44 -23.85
N PHE A 248 4.48 6.83 -23.04
CA PHE A 248 4.24 6.66 -21.62
C PHE A 248 4.51 7.95 -20.84
N LYS A 249 5.54 8.72 -21.23
CA LYS A 249 5.80 10.05 -20.71
C LYS A 249 4.60 10.97 -20.94
N ALA A 250 4.10 11.05 -22.16
CA ALA A 250 2.90 11.83 -22.51
C ALA A 250 1.68 11.40 -21.66
N LYS A 251 1.52 10.10 -21.40
CA LYS A 251 0.44 9.59 -20.54
C LYS A 251 0.59 10.05 -19.10
N ILE A 252 1.78 9.99 -18.52
CA ILE A 252 2.05 10.49 -17.16
C ILE A 252 1.69 11.98 -17.09
N GLU A 253 2.11 12.76 -18.05
CA GLU A 253 1.83 14.19 -18.13
C GLU A 253 0.33 14.48 -18.17
N ARG A 254 -0.42 13.76 -19.00
CA ARG A 254 -1.89 13.89 -19.07
C ARG A 254 -2.55 13.53 -17.74
N TYR A 255 -2.14 12.44 -17.12
CA TYR A 255 -2.67 12.01 -15.82
C TYR A 255 -2.40 13.04 -14.72
N THR A 256 -1.20 13.58 -14.66
CA THR A 256 -0.85 14.63 -13.71
C THR A 256 -1.70 15.88 -13.87
N ARG A 257 -2.00 16.27 -15.14
CA ARG A 257 -2.92 17.40 -15.42
C ARG A 257 -4.37 17.11 -15.02
N LEU A 258 -4.86 15.88 -15.27
CA LEU A 258 -6.20 15.48 -14.88
C LEU A 258 -6.35 15.52 -13.36
N TRP A 259 -5.35 15.14 -12.60
CA TRP A 259 -5.38 15.22 -11.15
C TRP A 259 -5.51 16.66 -10.63
N ARG A 260 -4.75 17.59 -11.23
CA ARG A 260 -4.83 19.01 -10.86
C ARG A 260 -6.20 19.60 -11.15
N ARG A 261 -6.90 19.09 -12.16
CA ARG A 261 -8.25 19.54 -12.50
C ARG A 261 -9.31 18.93 -11.59
N ASP A 262 -9.16 17.66 -11.22
CA ASP A 262 -10.14 16.91 -10.44
C ASP A 262 -9.98 17.10 -8.92
N SER A 263 -8.81 17.54 -8.46
CA SER A 263 -8.51 17.81 -7.04
C SER A 263 -8.55 19.31 -6.78
N HIS A 264 -9.36 19.76 -5.83
CA HIS A 264 -9.46 21.17 -5.42
C HIS A 264 -8.27 21.63 -4.57
N GLY A 265 -7.26 20.80 -4.35
CA GLY A 265 -6.11 21.06 -3.51
C GLY A 265 -4.77 20.91 -4.21
N SER A 266 -3.74 21.42 -3.58
CA SER A 266 -2.35 21.28 -4.01
C SER A 266 -1.96 19.80 -4.04
N TRP A 267 -1.75 19.28 -5.25
CA TRP A 267 -0.92 18.10 -5.42
C TRP A 267 0.50 18.44 -4.94
N PRO A 268 1.21 17.47 -4.29
CA PRO A 268 2.64 17.65 -4.04
C PRO A 268 3.32 18.16 -5.30
N PRO A 269 4.25 19.10 -5.21
CA PRO A 269 4.87 19.74 -6.36
C PRO A 269 5.60 18.69 -7.19
N GLY A 270 4.91 18.16 -8.20
CA GLY A 270 5.57 17.41 -9.27
C GLY A 270 6.48 18.37 -10.06
N PRO A 271 7.42 17.84 -10.86
CA PRO A 271 8.30 18.70 -11.66
C PRO A 271 7.45 19.75 -12.38
N ARG A 272 7.87 21.01 -12.31
CA ARG A 272 7.22 22.13 -12.98
C ARG A 272 7.06 21.75 -14.44
N MET A 273 5.83 21.51 -14.86
CA MET A 273 5.55 21.19 -16.26
C MET A 273 5.70 22.47 -17.06
N GLU A 274 6.50 22.41 -18.10
CA GLU A 274 6.55 23.46 -19.11
C GLU A 274 5.13 23.73 -19.63
N GLU A 275 4.72 24.99 -19.57
CA GLU A 275 3.46 25.47 -20.13
C GLU A 275 3.53 25.33 -21.64
N GLY A 276 2.96 24.31 -22.23
CA GLY A 276 3.06 24.23 -23.68
C GLY A 276 2.11 23.29 -24.40
N ASN A 277 1.59 22.26 -23.75
CA ASN A 277 0.79 21.28 -24.48
C ASN A 277 -0.46 20.88 -23.67
N THR A 278 -1.59 21.53 -23.94
CA THR A 278 -2.90 21.05 -23.45
C THR A 278 -3.26 19.75 -24.18
N PRO A 279 -3.54 18.64 -23.48
CA PRO A 279 -3.94 17.39 -24.14
C PRO A 279 -5.23 17.62 -24.93
N GLY A 280 -5.29 17.04 -26.12
CA GLY A 280 -6.49 17.07 -26.95
C GLY A 280 -7.70 16.48 -26.23
N TRP A 281 -8.90 16.96 -26.59
CA TRP A 281 -10.16 16.45 -26.02
C TRP A 281 -10.28 14.94 -26.13
N PHE A 282 -9.88 14.34 -27.22
CA PHE A 282 -9.95 12.90 -27.46
C PHE A 282 -9.05 12.10 -26.49
N GLU A 283 -7.82 12.55 -26.25
CA GLU A 283 -6.89 11.89 -25.34
C GLU A 283 -7.36 11.96 -23.88
N THR A 284 -7.90 13.10 -23.47
CA THR A 284 -8.48 13.29 -22.14
C THR A 284 -9.67 12.36 -21.91
N THR A 285 -10.52 12.22 -22.94
CA THR A 285 -11.71 11.36 -22.89
C THR A 285 -11.32 9.88 -22.82
N THR A 286 -10.34 9.43 -23.61
CA THR A 286 -9.86 8.04 -23.58
C THR A 286 -9.21 7.68 -22.25
N ASP A 287 -8.43 8.57 -21.64
CA ASP A 287 -7.84 8.35 -20.34
C ASP A 287 -8.91 8.30 -19.23
N GLN A 288 -9.94 9.13 -19.30
CA GLN A 288 -11.07 9.07 -18.36
C GLN A 288 -11.90 7.79 -18.53
N LEU A 289 -12.16 7.37 -19.76
CA LEU A 289 -12.83 6.10 -20.03
C LEU A 289 -12.02 4.91 -19.53
N GLY A 290 -10.70 4.91 -19.76
CA GLY A 290 -9.80 3.89 -19.23
C GLY A 290 -9.83 3.80 -17.71
N PHE A 291 -9.84 4.93 -17.02
CA PHE A 291 -9.97 4.98 -15.57
C PHE A 291 -11.32 4.43 -15.07
N ARG A 292 -12.43 4.83 -15.71
CA ARG A 292 -13.77 4.32 -15.38
C ARG A 292 -13.89 2.82 -15.66
N ALA A 293 -13.37 2.35 -16.78
CA ALA A 293 -13.37 0.94 -17.15
C ALA A 293 -12.57 0.10 -16.13
N MET A 294 -11.41 0.59 -15.68
CA MET A 294 -10.63 -0.11 -14.65
C MET A 294 -11.38 -0.17 -13.32
N ARG A 295 -12.03 0.91 -12.88
CA ARG A 295 -12.86 0.89 -11.68
C ARG A 295 -14.04 -0.08 -11.78
N ALA A 296 -14.70 -0.11 -12.94
CA ALA A 296 -15.79 -1.07 -13.19
C ALA A 296 -15.29 -2.51 -13.17
N PHE A 297 -14.13 -2.78 -13.77
CA PHE A 297 -13.50 -4.09 -13.75
C PHE A 297 -13.10 -4.51 -12.32
N ASP A 298 -12.52 -3.62 -11.52
CA ASP A 298 -12.17 -3.89 -10.13
C ASP A 298 -13.43 -4.19 -9.29
N ALA A 299 -14.52 -3.42 -9.48
CA ALA A 299 -15.79 -3.67 -8.82
C ALA A 299 -16.42 -5.01 -9.23
N LEU A 300 -16.40 -5.33 -10.53
CA LEU A 300 -16.89 -6.61 -11.04
C LEU A 300 -16.05 -7.78 -10.50
N THR A 301 -14.74 -7.64 -10.47
CA THR A 301 -13.84 -8.66 -9.92
C THR A 301 -14.12 -8.88 -8.44
N ALA A 302 -14.26 -7.81 -7.65
CA ALA A 302 -14.61 -7.90 -6.24
C ALA A 302 -15.98 -8.59 -6.05
N PHE A 303 -16.96 -8.28 -6.89
CA PHE A 303 -18.27 -8.94 -6.89
C PHE A 303 -18.17 -10.43 -7.22
N ILE A 304 -17.43 -10.81 -8.27
CA ILE A 304 -17.22 -12.22 -8.63
C ILE A 304 -16.57 -12.99 -7.47
N TYR A 305 -15.56 -12.40 -6.82
CA TYR A 305 -14.91 -13.03 -5.66
C TYR A 305 -15.87 -13.32 -4.51
N CYS A 306 -16.99 -12.60 -4.37
CA CYS A 306 -18.01 -12.89 -3.37
C CYS A 306 -18.67 -14.25 -3.57
N PHE A 307 -18.72 -14.75 -4.81
CA PHE A 307 -19.38 -16.02 -5.17
C PHE A 307 -18.41 -17.19 -5.32
N VAL A 308 -17.10 -16.93 -5.32
CA VAL A 308 -16.11 -18.01 -5.42
C VAL A 308 -16.03 -18.77 -4.10
N PRO A 309 -16.19 -20.10 -4.09
CA PRO A 309 -16.06 -20.90 -2.88
C PRO A 309 -14.70 -20.69 -2.20
N ILE A 310 -14.72 -20.55 -0.87
CA ILE A 310 -13.51 -20.28 -0.07
C ILE A 310 -12.40 -21.28 -0.37
N ARG A 311 -12.73 -22.58 -0.52
CA ARG A 311 -11.77 -23.65 -0.85
C ARG A 311 -11.02 -23.40 -2.14
N LEU A 312 -11.68 -22.83 -3.17
CA LEU A 312 -11.01 -22.48 -4.43
C LEU A 312 -10.07 -21.30 -4.25
N LEU A 313 -10.45 -20.30 -3.46
CA LEU A 313 -9.59 -19.16 -3.13
C LEU A 313 -8.38 -19.60 -2.30
N GLU A 314 -8.55 -20.52 -1.36
CA GLU A 314 -7.45 -21.14 -0.60
C GLU A 314 -6.47 -21.87 -1.51
N ASN A 315 -6.99 -22.72 -2.39
CA ASN A 315 -6.16 -23.46 -3.34
C ASN A 315 -5.39 -22.53 -4.27
N TYR A 316 -6.05 -21.49 -4.78
CA TYR A 316 -5.40 -20.46 -5.58
C TYR A 316 -4.29 -19.74 -4.81
N ARG A 317 -4.53 -19.36 -3.56
CA ARG A 317 -3.52 -18.72 -2.70
C ARG A 317 -2.35 -19.63 -2.41
N ARG A 318 -2.61 -20.88 -2.01
CA ARG A 318 -1.56 -21.88 -1.75
C ARG A 318 -0.71 -22.16 -2.99
N ALA A 319 -1.32 -22.23 -4.16
CA ALA A 319 -0.61 -22.37 -5.43
C ALA A 319 0.26 -21.14 -5.72
N LYS A 320 -0.28 -19.94 -5.50
CA LYS A 320 0.45 -18.68 -5.68
C LYS A 320 1.62 -18.54 -4.72
N THR A 321 1.46 -18.92 -3.44
CA THR A 321 2.53 -18.88 -2.44
C THR A 321 3.62 -19.89 -2.78
N ARG A 322 3.27 -21.12 -3.15
CA ARG A 322 4.25 -22.15 -3.59
C ARG A 322 5.06 -21.70 -4.81
N ASN A 323 4.40 -21.11 -5.80
CA ASN A 323 5.08 -20.59 -6.98
C ASN A 323 6.05 -19.46 -6.63
N PHE A 324 5.69 -18.61 -5.69
CA PHE A 324 6.53 -17.51 -5.21
C PHE A 324 7.76 -18.04 -4.44
N GLU A 325 7.58 -19.02 -3.56
CA GLU A 325 8.67 -19.67 -2.82
C GLU A 325 9.61 -20.47 -3.74
N GLN A 326 9.05 -21.14 -4.75
CA GLN A 326 9.87 -21.84 -5.75
C GLN A 326 10.68 -20.87 -6.61
N GLN A 327 10.12 -19.73 -6.98
CA GLN A 327 10.86 -18.70 -7.71
C GLN A 327 11.97 -18.08 -6.86
N GLN A 328 11.74 -17.79 -5.58
CA GLN A 328 12.80 -17.34 -4.68
C GLN A 328 13.94 -18.37 -4.54
N LYS A 329 13.61 -19.66 -4.45
CA LYS A 329 14.63 -20.74 -4.38
C LYS A 329 15.41 -20.91 -5.69
N GLN A 330 14.82 -20.62 -6.84
CA GLN A 330 15.51 -20.65 -8.13
C GLN A 330 16.45 -19.45 -8.30
N ASP A 331 16.03 -18.25 -7.85
CA ASP A 331 16.85 -17.04 -7.91
C ASP A 331 18.09 -17.15 -6.98
N VAL A 332 17.98 -17.85 -5.86
CA VAL A 332 19.11 -18.12 -4.94
C VAL A 332 20.08 -19.18 -5.49
N ARG A 333 19.64 -20.07 -6.38
CA ARG A 333 20.53 -21.10 -7.00
C ARG A 333 21.30 -20.59 -8.22
N LEU A 334 20.98 -19.40 -8.70
CA LEU A 334 21.65 -18.77 -9.84
C LEU A 334 22.66 -17.68 -9.41
N LEU A 335 22.84 -17.47 -8.10
CA LEU A 335 23.91 -16.69 -7.47
C LEU A 335 24.92 -17.62 -6.81
#